data_705cb3f7be88b45dc3c9f558db1eaaaa
#
_entry.id   705cb3f7be88b45dc3c9f558db1eaaaa
#
_cell.length_a   1.000
_cell.length_b   1.000
_cell.length_c   1.000
_cell.angle_alpha   90.00
_cell.angle_beta   90.00
_cell.angle_gamma   90.00
#
_symmetry.space_group_name_H-M   'P 1'
#
loop_
_entity.id
_entity.type
_entity.pdbx_description
1 polymer ?
#
loop_
_entity_poly.entity_id
_entity_poly.type
_entity_poly.pdbx_seq_one_letter_code
_entity_poly.pdbx_strand_id
1 'polypeptide(L)'
;MIVRRKTRIRDIPASKTVLVSVAWGIVTALLPAFQHEGGIGADSIGVFLWVCALVFVQTAFFDIMDMQGSRIVGKETIPILLGEKRSMKLLKFLSAAAALVPAAAAAFGLLPVTGLLIALCPAAMLAFLYAHEHGELSPGFRQSFLMQSHFILAGILALAANALLT
;
A
#
# COMPACT_ATOMS: atom_id res chain seq x y z
N MET A 1 30.60 9.74 -31.01
CA MET A 1 29.23 10.31 -30.98
C MET A 1 28.49 9.69 -29.78
N ILE A 2 28.46 10.39 -28.64
CA ILE A 2 27.86 9.87 -27.41
C ILE A 2 26.34 10.13 -27.50
N VAL A 3 25.57 9.10 -27.81
CA VAL A 3 24.11 9.16 -27.79
C VAL A 3 23.68 9.27 -26.31
N ARG A 4 23.35 10.47 -25.88
CA ARG A 4 22.74 10.78 -24.59
C ARG A 4 21.38 10.10 -24.55
N ARG A 5 21.31 8.88 -23.99
CA ARG A 5 20.06 8.16 -23.75
C ARG A 5 19.20 9.03 -22.83
N LYS A 6 18.14 9.64 -23.37
CA LYS A 6 17.12 10.32 -22.54
C LYS A 6 16.51 9.25 -21.64
N THR A 7 16.91 9.21 -20.39
CA THR A 7 16.25 8.39 -19.35
C THR A 7 14.81 8.86 -19.22
N ARG A 8 13.88 8.03 -19.64
CA ARG A 8 12.45 8.28 -19.44
C ARG A 8 12.11 7.85 -18.01
N ILE A 9 11.13 8.51 -17.38
CA ILE A 9 10.67 8.16 -16.01
C ILE A 9 10.30 6.69 -15.92
N ARG A 10 9.75 6.10 -16.98
CA ARG A 10 9.44 4.67 -17.08
C ARG A 10 10.67 3.73 -17.06
N ASP A 11 11.86 4.28 -17.30
CA ASP A 11 13.12 3.53 -17.31
C ASP A 11 13.75 3.51 -15.90
N ILE A 12 13.14 4.22 -14.93
CA ILE A 12 13.55 4.20 -13.52
C ILE A 12 12.92 2.98 -12.84
N PRO A 13 13.72 2.10 -12.23
CA PRO A 13 13.21 0.96 -11.48
C PRO A 13 12.18 1.38 -10.43
N ALA A 14 11.14 0.59 -10.28
CA ALA A 14 10.06 0.84 -9.31
C ALA A 14 9.21 2.12 -9.53
N SER A 15 9.49 2.93 -10.55
CA SER A 15 8.75 4.18 -10.79
C SER A 15 7.25 3.95 -10.94
N LYS A 16 6.84 2.85 -11.60
CA LYS A 16 5.44 2.48 -11.76
C LYS A 16 4.74 2.29 -10.40
N THR A 17 5.33 1.51 -9.52
CA THR A 17 4.78 1.19 -8.19
C THR A 17 4.63 2.45 -7.35
N VAL A 18 5.66 3.32 -7.34
CA VAL A 18 5.62 4.60 -6.62
C VAL A 18 4.58 5.54 -7.22
N LEU A 19 4.56 5.71 -8.56
CA LEU A 19 3.60 6.61 -9.23
C LEU A 19 2.15 6.19 -8.99
N VAL A 20 1.86 4.90 -9.07
CA VAL A 20 0.51 4.37 -8.79
C VAL A 20 0.12 4.65 -7.34
N SER A 21 1.02 4.41 -6.39
CA SER A 21 0.77 4.65 -4.96
C SER A 21 0.49 6.11 -4.66
N VAL A 22 1.31 7.00 -5.22
CA VAL A 22 1.14 8.46 -5.05
C VAL A 22 -0.14 8.95 -5.71
N ALA A 23 -0.45 8.48 -6.93
CA ALA A 23 -1.68 8.87 -7.63
C ALA A 23 -2.93 8.47 -6.83
N TRP A 24 -2.98 7.26 -6.31
CA TRP A 24 -4.08 6.81 -5.44
C TRP A 24 -4.16 7.63 -4.15
N GLY A 25 -3.03 7.91 -3.50
CA GLY A 25 -3.00 8.75 -2.30
C GLY A 25 -3.53 10.17 -2.57
N ILE A 26 -3.16 10.78 -3.70
CA ILE A 26 -3.67 12.11 -4.09
C ILE A 26 -5.19 12.07 -4.26
N VAL A 27 -5.69 11.11 -5.05
CA VAL A 27 -7.11 11.04 -5.39
C VAL A 27 -7.99 10.71 -4.18
N THR A 28 -7.52 9.85 -3.28
CA THR A 28 -8.33 9.36 -2.17
C THR A 28 -8.18 10.16 -0.88
N ALA A 29 -7.05 10.84 -0.67
CA ALA A 29 -6.79 11.60 0.54
C ALA A 29 -6.67 13.11 0.31
N LEU A 30 -5.81 13.54 -0.61
CA LEU A 30 -5.54 14.98 -0.77
C LEU A 30 -6.65 15.70 -1.55
N LEU A 31 -7.22 15.08 -2.59
CA LEU A 31 -8.27 15.72 -3.38
C LEU A 31 -9.54 15.98 -2.57
N PRO A 32 -10.08 15.03 -1.76
CA PRO A 32 -11.20 15.31 -0.86
C PRO A 32 -10.86 16.36 0.21
N ALA A 33 -9.65 16.30 0.79
CA ALA A 33 -9.21 17.27 1.78
C ALA A 33 -9.14 18.71 1.21
N PHE A 34 -8.72 18.85 -0.04
CA PHE A 34 -8.66 20.15 -0.71
C PHE A 34 -10.05 20.75 -0.94
N GLN A 35 -11.07 19.92 -1.08
CA GLN A 35 -12.47 20.37 -1.27
C GLN A 35 -13.15 20.79 0.05
N HIS A 36 -12.62 20.39 1.20
CA HIS A 36 -13.12 20.81 2.50
C HIS A 36 -12.58 22.20 2.88
N GLU A 37 -13.37 22.97 3.61
CA GLU A 37 -13.05 24.36 4.03
C GLU A 37 -11.74 24.49 4.82
N GLY A 38 -11.30 23.40 5.49
CA GLY A 38 -10.03 23.36 6.22
C GLY A 38 -8.77 23.19 5.35
N GLY A 39 -8.92 22.81 4.06
CA GLY A 39 -7.80 22.56 3.18
C GLY A 39 -6.93 21.35 3.58
N ILE A 40 -5.69 21.32 3.09
CA ILE A 40 -4.74 20.23 3.36
C ILE A 40 -4.06 20.49 4.71
N GLY A 41 -4.38 19.69 5.71
CA GLY A 41 -3.74 19.68 7.03
C GLY A 41 -2.83 18.49 7.28
N ALA A 42 -2.26 18.41 8.48
CA ALA A 42 -1.40 17.30 8.90
C ALA A 42 -2.12 15.94 8.83
N ASP A 43 -3.43 15.93 9.18
CA ASP A 43 -4.27 14.73 9.13
C ASP A 43 -4.40 14.20 7.70
N SER A 44 -4.63 15.10 6.73
CA SER A 44 -4.74 14.73 5.31
C SER A 44 -3.43 14.15 4.77
N ILE A 45 -2.29 14.69 5.22
CA ILE A 45 -0.96 14.17 4.86
C ILE A 45 -0.75 12.79 5.50
N GLY A 46 -1.18 12.60 6.74
CA GLY A 46 -1.12 11.29 7.41
C GLY A 46 -1.91 10.22 6.67
N VAL A 47 -3.15 10.53 6.27
CA VAL A 47 -3.99 9.63 5.47
C VAL A 47 -3.37 9.39 4.09
N PHE A 48 -2.83 10.42 3.44
CA PHE A 48 -2.13 10.29 2.17
C PHE A 48 -0.97 9.29 2.26
N LEU A 49 -0.08 9.44 3.24
CA LEU A 49 1.05 8.53 3.42
C LEU A 49 0.61 7.10 3.73
N TRP A 50 -0.44 6.96 4.53
CA TRP A 50 -1.02 5.67 4.87
C TRP A 50 -1.59 4.96 3.63
N VAL A 51 -2.38 5.65 2.80
CA VAL A 51 -2.90 5.11 1.54
C VAL A 51 -1.77 4.76 0.58
N CYS A 52 -0.76 5.66 0.44
CA CYS A 52 0.41 5.39 -0.38
C CYS A 52 1.12 4.10 0.05
N ALA A 53 1.29 3.87 1.36
CA ALA A 53 1.92 2.66 1.88
C ALA A 53 1.12 1.40 1.53
N LEU A 54 -0.22 1.40 1.69
CA LEU A 54 -1.08 0.27 1.36
C LEU A 54 -1.03 -0.07 -0.13
N VAL A 55 -1.21 0.93 -0.99
CA VAL A 55 -1.19 0.74 -2.45
C VAL A 55 0.19 0.30 -2.92
N PHE A 56 1.25 0.84 -2.31
CA PHE A 56 2.62 0.43 -2.59
C PHE A 56 2.85 -1.05 -2.27
N VAL A 57 2.44 -1.50 -1.07
CA VAL A 57 2.57 -2.91 -0.66
C VAL A 57 1.82 -3.81 -1.61
N GLN A 58 0.58 -3.47 -1.95
CA GLN A 58 -0.22 -4.24 -2.90
C GLN A 58 0.44 -4.34 -4.27
N THR A 59 0.82 -3.20 -4.86
CA THR A 59 1.38 -3.16 -6.21
C THR A 59 2.73 -3.89 -6.26
N ALA A 60 3.59 -3.68 -5.26
CA ALA A 60 4.87 -4.37 -5.17
C ALA A 60 4.72 -5.88 -4.91
N PHE A 61 3.67 -6.31 -4.21
CA PHE A 61 3.35 -7.73 -4.05
C PHE A 61 2.99 -8.37 -5.41
N PHE A 62 2.17 -7.72 -6.23
CA PHE A 62 1.89 -8.20 -7.59
C PHE A 62 3.13 -8.22 -8.48
N ASP A 63 4.05 -7.25 -8.31
CA ASP A 63 5.34 -7.27 -8.99
C ASP A 63 6.20 -8.49 -8.56
N ILE A 64 6.08 -8.98 -7.30
CA ILE A 64 6.73 -10.21 -6.84
C ILE A 64 6.12 -11.43 -7.55
N MET A 65 4.79 -11.50 -7.62
CA MET A 65 4.10 -12.62 -8.29
C MET A 65 4.40 -12.67 -9.79
N ASP A 66 4.54 -11.52 -10.45
CA ASP A 66 4.84 -11.41 -11.89
C ASP A 66 6.36 -11.30 -12.19
N MET A 67 7.22 -11.62 -11.22
CA MET A 67 8.67 -11.43 -11.35
C MET A 67 9.27 -12.21 -12.52
N GLN A 68 8.78 -13.43 -12.81
CA GLN A 68 9.27 -14.24 -13.91
C GLN A 68 8.91 -13.61 -15.27
N GLY A 69 7.66 -13.18 -15.45
CA GLY A 69 7.21 -12.47 -16.65
C GLY A 69 7.96 -11.15 -16.84
N SER A 70 8.16 -10.40 -15.78
CA SER A 70 8.89 -9.13 -15.81
C SER A 70 10.35 -9.28 -16.20
N ARG A 71 11.03 -10.36 -15.77
CA ARG A 71 12.42 -10.68 -16.19
C ARG A 71 12.52 -10.96 -17.69
N ILE A 72 11.56 -11.70 -18.24
CA ILE A 72 11.54 -12.04 -19.68
C ILE A 72 11.40 -10.77 -20.55
N VAL A 73 10.59 -9.80 -20.08
CA VAL A 73 10.34 -8.54 -20.80
C VAL A 73 11.40 -7.47 -20.51
N GLY A 74 12.36 -7.74 -19.62
CA GLY A 74 13.42 -6.80 -19.24
C GLY A 74 12.92 -5.59 -18.44
N LYS A 75 11.83 -5.76 -17.66
CA LYS A 75 11.34 -4.71 -16.74
C LYS A 75 12.11 -4.74 -15.43
N GLU A 76 12.55 -3.59 -14.97
CA GLU A 76 13.18 -3.45 -13.67
C GLU A 76 12.13 -3.10 -12.61
N THR A 77 11.67 -4.09 -11.86
CA THR A 77 10.74 -3.95 -10.73
C THR A 77 11.49 -4.06 -9.41
N ILE A 78 10.87 -3.60 -8.30
CA ILE A 78 11.47 -3.69 -6.95
C ILE A 78 11.97 -5.10 -6.63
N PRO A 79 11.17 -6.17 -6.84
CA PRO A 79 11.64 -7.52 -6.55
C PRO A 79 12.77 -8.01 -7.46
N ILE A 80 12.90 -7.49 -8.67
CA ILE A 80 14.04 -7.81 -9.53
C ILE A 80 15.33 -7.18 -9.00
N LEU A 81 15.25 -5.96 -8.45
CA LEU A 81 16.41 -5.25 -7.90
C LEU A 81 16.85 -5.77 -6.53
N LEU A 82 15.92 -5.94 -5.61
CA LEU A 82 16.20 -6.32 -4.22
C LEU A 82 16.24 -7.83 -4.00
N GLY A 83 15.63 -8.60 -4.91
CA GLY A 83 15.32 -10.01 -4.74
C GLY A 83 14.05 -10.23 -3.93
N GLU A 84 13.38 -11.37 -4.18
CA GLU A 84 12.09 -11.72 -3.61
C GLU A 84 12.06 -11.65 -2.07
N LYS A 85 13.06 -12.26 -1.40
CA LYS A 85 13.12 -12.31 0.08
C LYS A 85 13.24 -10.93 0.72
N ARG A 86 14.03 -10.03 0.14
CA ARG A 86 14.19 -8.67 0.68
C ARG A 86 12.95 -7.82 0.40
N SER A 87 12.37 -7.97 -0.77
CA SER A 87 11.12 -7.29 -1.12
C SER A 87 9.99 -7.72 -0.18
N MET A 88 9.83 -9.02 0.09
CA MET A 88 8.83 -9.52 1.02
C MET A 88 9.03 -8.96 2.44
N LYS A 89 10.29 -8.88 2.94
CA LYS A 89 10.58 -8.24 4.22
C LYS A 89 10.19 -6.76 4.24
N LEU A 90 10.48 -6.02 3.16
CA LEU A 90 10.09 -4.61 3.03
C LEU A 90 8.58 -4.45 3.08
N LEU A 91 7.82 -5.28 2.35
CA LEU A 91 6.36 -5.21 2.32
C LEU A 91 5.76 -5.52 3.69
N LYS A 92 6.28 -6.53 4.39
CA LYS A 92 5.86 -6.84 5.77
C LYS A 92 6.15 -5.70 6.73
N PHE A 93 7.32 -5.08 6.63
CA PHE A 93 7.68 -3.93 7.45
C PHE A 93 6.74 -2.74 7.20
N LEU A 94 6.46 -2.41 5.94
CA LEU A 94 5.53 -1.32 5.58
C LEU A 94 4.10 -1.61 6.06
N SER A 95 3.62 -2.84 5.90
CA SER A 95 2.29 -3.24 6.39
C SER A 95 2.21 -3.16 7.91
N ALA A 96 3.26 -3.61 8.63
CA ALA A 96 3.33 -3.52 10.08
C ALA A 96 3.34 -2.05 10.55
N ALA A 97 4.14 -1.20 9.92
CA ALA A 97 4.19 0.23 10.24
C ALA A 97 2.83 0.91 9.98
N ALA A 98 2.19 0.60 8.84
CA ALA A 98 0.86 1.11 8.49
C ALA A 98 -0.24 0.64 9.46
N ALA A 99 -0.08 -0.50 10.13
CA ALA A 99 -0.98 -0.97 11.17
C ALA A 99 -0.67 -0.33 12.53
N LEU A 100 0.61 -0.27 12.91
CA LEU A 100 1.03 0.18 14.24
C LEU A 100 0.86 1.67 14.44
N VAL A 101 1.10 2.49 13.41
CA VAL A 101 1.02 3.96 13.53
C VAL A 101 -0.39 4.42 13.93
N PRO A 102 -1.49 4.09 13.22
CA PRO A 102 -2.83 4.51 13.61
C PRO A 102 -3.28 3.84 14.91
N ALA A 103 -2.89 2.59 15.18
CA ALA A 103 -3.20 1.91 16.42
C ALA A 103 -2.54 2.58 17.65
N ALA A 104 -1.26 2.92 17.54
CA ALA A 104 -0.55 3.67 18.58
C ALA A 104 -1.13 5.06 18.77
N ALA A 105 -1.41 5.78 17.68
CA ALA A 105 -2.03 7.11 17.77
C ALA A 105 -3.39 7.07 18.48
N ALA A 106 -4.20 6.03 18.24
CA ALA A 106 -5.46 5.84 18.95
C ALA A 106 -5.23 5.48 20.44
N ALA A 107 -4.24 4.63 20.75
CA ALA A 107 -3.91 4.26 22.13
C ALA A 107 -3.41 5.45 22.97
N PHE A 108 -2.72 6.40 22.34
CA PHE A 108 -2.27 7.64 23.00
C PHE A 108 -3.32 8.77 22.96
N GLY A 109 -4.53 8.50 22.47
CA GLY A 109 -5.61 9.49 22.39
C GLY A 109 -5.42 10.58 21.34
N LEU A 110 -4.46 10.40 20.42
CA LEU A 110 -4.21 11.32 19.30
C LEU A 110 -5.21 11.11 18.15
N LEU A 111 -5.77 9.91 18.04
CA LEU A 111 -6.84 9.58 17.10
C LEU A 111 -8.03 8.98 17.90
N PRO A 112 -9.26 9.15 17.42
CA PRO A 112 -10.40 8.44 17.99
C PRO A 112 -10.24 6.91 17.82
N VAL A 113 -11.08 6.12 18.52
CA VAL A 113 -11.07 4.65 18.48
C VAL A 113 -11.14 4.09 17.05
N THR A 114 -11.63 4.88 16.10
CA THR A 114 -11.62 4.58 14.67
C THR A 114 -10.23 4.31 14.11
N GLY A 115 -9.17 4.85 14.72
CA GLY A 115 -7.79 4.53 14.37
C GLY A 115 -7.44 3.05 14.54
N LEU A 116 -8.04 2.36 15.53
CA LEU A 116 -7.90 0.92 15.71
C LEU A 116 -8.60 0.14 14.60
N LEU A 117 -9.78 0.57 14.18
CA LEU A 117 -10.51 -0.04 13.06
C LEU A 117 -9.71 0.08 11.76
N ILE A 118 -9.17 1.26 11.48
CA ILE A 118 -8.34 1.51 10.29
C ILE A 118 -7.07 0.64 10.31
N ALA A 119 -6.47 0.40 11.47
CA ALA A 119 -5.29 -0.46 11.63
C ALA A 119 -5.55 -1.94 11.26
N LEU A 120 -6.80 -2.40 11.31
CA LEU A 120 -7.15 -3.78 10.94
C LEU A 120 -6.88 -4.08 9.46
N CYS A 121 -7.01 -3.09 8.57
CA CYS A 121 -6.78 -3.27 7.14
C CYS A 121 -5.32 -3.66 6.83
N PRO A 122 -4.28 -2.88 7.22
CA PRO A 122 -2.90 -3.29 7.00
C PRO A 122 -2.48 -4.50 7.86
N ALA A 123 -3.12 -4.75 9.01
CA ALA A 123 -2.89 -5.96 9.79
C ALA A 123 -3.36 -7.22 9.03
N ALA A 124 -4.52 -7.18 8.38
CA ALA A 124 -5.00 -8.25 7.52
C ALA A 124 -4.06 -8.47 6.31
N MET A 125 -3.56 -7.38 5.71
CA MET A 125 -2.57 -7.44 4.63
C MET A 125 -1.27 -8.08 5.11
N LEU A 126 -0.80 -7.74 6.31
CA LEU A 126 0.38 -8.35 6.93
C LEU A 126 0.19 -9.84 7.15
N ALA A 127 -0.96 -10.26 7.70
CA ALA A 127 -1.30 -11.68 7.90
C ALA A 127 -1.32 -12.43 6.56
N PHE A 128 -1.86 -11.81 5.51
CA PHE A 128 -1.84 -12.37 4.15
C PHE A 128 -0.41 -12.58 3.63
N LEU A 129 0.50 -11.59 3.81
CA LEU A 129 1.90 -11.71 3.39
C LEU A 129 2.64 -12.84 4.13
N TYR A 130 2.32 -13.06 5.41
CA TYR A 130 2.85 -14.19 6.18
C TYR A 130 2.31 -15.52 5.65
N ALA A 131 1.01 -15.66 5.44
CA ALA A 131 0.39 -16.87 4.90
C ALA A 131 0.93 -17.22 3.51
N HIS A 132 1.17 -16.21 2.66
CA HIS A 132 1.80 -16.40 1.36
C HIS A 132 3.24 -16.94 1.49
N GLU A 133 4.07 -16.38 2.37
CA GLU A 133 5.45 -16.81 2.56
C GLU A 133 5.57 -18.24 3.10
N HIS A 134 4.59 -18.68 3.91
CA HIS A 134 4.53 -20.06 4.44
C HIS A 134 3.90 -21.06 3.47
N GLY A 135 3.50 -20.62 2.28
CA GLY A 135 2.92 -21.50 1.26
C GLY A 135 1.49 -21.98 1.55
N GLU A 136 0.80 -21.35 2.51
CA GLU A 136 -0.58 -21.69 2.87
C GLU A 136 -1.59 -21.28 1.80
N LEU A 137 -1.19 -20.37 0.92
CA LEU A 137 -2.04 -19.84 -0.14
C LEU A 137 -1.61 -20.41 -1.50
N SER A 138 -2.49 -21.15 -2.14
CA SER A 138 -2.27 -21.61 -3.52
C SER A 138 -2.19 -20.42 -4.48
N PRO A 139 -1.18 -20.37 -5.38
CA PRO A 139 -1.11 -19.33 -6.40
C PRO A 139 -2.35 -19.32 -7.28
N GLY A 140 -2.86 -18.14 -7.61
CA GLY A 140 -3.98 -17.99 -8.51
C GLY A 140 -4.96 -16.89 -8.15
N PHE A 141 -6.16 -16.96 -8.75
CA PHE A 141 -7.22 -15.95 -8.59
C PHE A 141 -7.57 -15.64 -7.12
N ARG A 142 -7.64 -16.66 -6.26
CA ARG A 142 -7.95 -16.49 -4.83
C ARG A 142 -6.95 -15.58 -4.13
N GLN A 143 -5.67 -15.73 -4.43
CA GLN A 143 -4.60 -14.93 -3.85
C GLN A 143 -4.69 -13.47 -4.29
N SER A 144 -4.93 -13.23 -5.57
CA SER A 144 -5.13 -11.88 -6.11
C SER A 144 -6.39 -11.23 -5.53
N PHE A 145 -7.48 -11.99 -5.40
CA PHE A 145 -8.73 -11.49 -4.82
C PHE A 145 -8.56 -11.13 -3.34
N LEU A 146 -7.93 -11.98 -2.54
CA LEU A 146 -7.67 -11.72 -1.12
C LEU A 146 -6.80 -10.47 -0.94
N MET A 147 -5.77 -10.33 -1.77
CA MET A 147 -4.91 -9.14 -1.70
C MET A 147 -5.66 -7.86 -2.07
N GLN A 148 -6.61 -7.91 -3.01
CA GLN A 148 -7.42 -6.74 -3.39
C GLN A 148 -8.57 -6.46 -2.42
N SER A 149 -9.05 -7.46 -1.69
CA SER A 149 -10.18 -7.32 -0.76
C SER A 149 -9.92 -6.37 0.41
N HIS A 150 -8.65 -6.04 0.71
CA HIS A 150 -8.33 -5.10 1.77
C HIS A 150 -8.86 -3.68 1.51
N PHE A 151 -9.05 -3.26 0.25
CA PHE A 151 -9.70 -1.98 -0.06
C PHE A 151 -11.20 -2.01 0.25
N ILE A 152 -11.86 -3.14 -0.01
CA ILE A 152 -13.26 -3.34 0.38
C ILE A 152 -13.38 -3.30 1.90
N LEU A 153 -12.45 -4.00 2.58
CA LEU A 153 -12.36 -3.98 4.04
C LEU A 153 -12.15 -2.56 4.58
N ALA A 154 -11.24 -1.78 3.99
CA ALA A 154 -11.01 -0.40 4.38
C ALA A 154 -12.27 0.46 4.23
N GLY A 155 -13.02 0.31 3.13
CA GLY A 155 -14.29 1.01 2.93
C GLY A 155 -15.36 0.63 3.96
N ILE A 156 -15.53 -0.66 4.27
CA ILE A 156 -16.47 -1.14 5.29
C ILE A 156 -16.07 -0.61 6.67
N LEU A 157 -14.78 -0.65 7.02
CA LEU A 157 -14.29 -0.15 8.31
C LEU A 157 -14.49 1.36 8.44
N ALA A 158 -14.30 2.13 7.35
CA ALA A 158 -14.54 3.57 7.34
C ALA A 158 -16.03 3.89 7.55
N LEU A 159 -16.95 3.14 6.92
CA LEU A 159 -18.39 3.29 7.13
C LEU A 159 -18.79 2.92 8.57
N ALA A 160 -18.27 1.82 9.10
CA ALA A 160 -18.52 1.41 10.49
C ALA A 160 -17.99 2.45 11.48
N ALA A 161 -16.80 3.01 11.23
CA ALA A 161 -16.23 4.07 12.04
C ALA A 161 -17.11 5.32 12.06
N ASN A 162 -17.64 5.73 10.91
CA ASN A 162 -18.54 6.87 10.82
C ASN A 162 -19.86 6.62 11.59
N ALA A 163 -20.42 5.42 11.49
CA ALA A 163 -21.64 5.05 12.21
C ALA A 163 -21.47 5.00 13.75
N LEU A 164 -20.25 4.80 14.25
CA LEU A 164 -19.94 4.79 15.69
C LEU A 164 -19.70 6.19 16.26
N LEU A 165 -19.46 7.21 15.40
CA LEU A 165 -19.20 8.59 15.79
C LEU A 165 -20.46 9.49 15.67
N THR A 166 -21.49 9.02 14.98
CA THR A 166 -22.80 9.67 14.87
C THR A 166 -23.78 9.08 15.87
#